data_8e88426aaef99dee87753b0686d609b0
#
_entry.id   8e88426aaef99dee87753b0686d609b0
#
_cell.length_a   1.000
_cell.length_b   1.000
_cell.length_c   1.000
_cell.angle_alpha   90.00
_cell.angle_beta   90.00
_cell.angle_gamma   90.00
#
_symmetry.space_group_name_H-M   'P 1'
#
loop_
_entity.id
_entity.type
_entity.pdbx_description
1 polymer ?
#
loop_
_entity_poly.entity_id
_entity_poly.type
_entity_poly.pdbx_seq_one_letter_code
_entity_poly.pdbx_strand_id
1 'polypeptide(L)'
;MIQGFKELASVCQAIATGQQSVLLRKAGIRETTSESGFATKSFYLLPTHYHEKDAKGPTADFQISVRVDVLRSGDLLDWSKVEKLLPLTAYDPKTIREHFDSRDEKLLHFALIQPFSLSPTWNLPHSPSLSGCRSWFDLPPPPPNLSETPVPATEAVRQTALLLS
;
A
#
# COMPACT_ATOMS: atom_id res chain seq x y z
N MET A 1 15.69 10.01 -0.18
CA MET A 1 14.80 10.38 0.93
C MET A 1 13.87 9.22 1.24
N ILE A 2 13.62 8.98 2.53
CA ILE A 2 12.79 7.84 2.95
C ILE A 2 11.33 8.18 2.77
N GLN A 3 10.60 7.29 2.11
CA GLN A 3 9.19 7.52 1.77
C GLN A 3 8.27 6.61 2.57
N GLY A 4 7.11 7.17 2.94
CA GLY A 4 5.99 6.43 3.47
C GLY A 4 4.79 6.54 2.55
N PHE A 5 4.03 5.46 2.49
CA PHE A 5 2.80 5.39 1.69
C PHE A 5 1.64 5.04 2.61
N LYS A 6 0.61 5.89 2.62
CA LYS A 6 -0.60 5.63 3.41
C LYS A 6 -1.44 4.55 2.75
N GLU A 7 -1.78 3.53 3.54
CA GLU A 7 -2.66 2.46 3.11
C GLU A 7 -3.58 2.06 4.25
N LEU A 8 -4.72 1.47 3.94
CA LEU A 8 -5.67 1.02 4.95
C LEU A 8 -5.00 0.02 5.90
N ALA A 9 -5.31 0.13 7.20
CA ALA A 9 -4.74 -0.76 8.21
C ALA A 9 -5.04 -2.23 7.92
N SER A 10 -6.22 -2.53 7.38
CA SER A 10 -6.59 -3.90 6.98
C SER A 10 -5.70 -4.43 5.87
N VAL A 11 -5.34 -3.59 4.90
CA VAL A 11 -4.44 -3.94 3.81
C VAL A 11 -3.03 -4.15 4.35
N CYS A 12 -2.54 -3.25 5.21
CA CYS A 12 -1.23 -3.39 5.85
C CYS A 12 -1.14 -4.71 6.62
N GLN A 13 -2.20 -5.10 7.33
CA GLN A 13 -2.25 -6.35 8.07
C GLN A 13 -2.20 -7.56 7.14
N ALA A 14 -2.94 -7.53 6.05
CA ALA A 14 -2.93 -8.61 5.06
C ALA A 14 -1.55 -8.78 4.43
N ILE A 15 -0.86 -7.68 4.17
CA ILE A 15 0.50 -7.70 3.64
C ILE A 15 1.47 -8.27 4.68
N ALA A 16 1.36 -7.85 5.94
CA ALA A 16 2.23 -8.30 7.01
C ALA A 16 2.11 -9.80 7.27
N THR A 17 0.95 -10.38 7.03
CA THR A 17 0.68 -11.81 7.26
C THR A 17 0.87 -12.68 6.02
N GLY A 18 1.31 -12.11 4.91
CA GLY A 18 1.55 -12.87 3.68
C GLY A 18 0.31 -13.19 2.87
N GLN A 19 -0.82 -12.58 3.20
CA GLN A 19 -2.08 -12.82 2.48
C GLN A 19 -2.23 -11.95 1.24
N GLN A 20 -1.54 -10.81 1.21
CA GLN A 20 -1.61 -9.86 0.10
C GLN A 20 -0.21 -9.41 -0.30
N SER A 21 0.04 -9.30 -1.61
CA SER A 21 1.33 -8.85 -2.13
C SER A 21 1.18 -7.88 -3.30
N VAL A 22 0.02 -7.28 -3.47
CA VAL A 22 -0.22 -6.26 -4.51
C VAL A 22 -0.86 -5.04 -3.88
N LEU A 23 -0.38 -3.87 -4.30
CA LEU A 23 -1.01 -2.59 -3.98
C LEU A 23 -1.70 -2.07 -5.24
N LEU A 24 -2.92 -1.57 -5.05
CA LEU A 24 -3.72 -0.99 -6.13
C LEU A 24 -4.06 0.45 -5.76
N ARG A 25 -3.87 1.37 -6.70
CA ARG A 25 -4.23 2.75 -6.50
C ARG A 25 -4.47 3.47 -7.82
N LYS A 26 -5.14 4.61 -7.75
CA LYS A 26 -5.24 5.53 -8.85
C LYS A 26 -4.53 6.82 -8.46
N ALA A 27 -3.53 7.23 -9.24
CA ALA A 27 -2.77 8.43 -8.97
C ALA A 27 -3.67 9.67 -8.95
N GLY A 28 -3.41 10.59 -8.02
CA GLY A 28 -4.15 11.84 -7.95
C GLY A 28 -3.82 12.76 -9.12
N ILE A 29 -4.74 13.68 -9.43
CA ILE A 29 -4.58 14.62 -10.55
C ILE A 29 -3.29 15.44 -10.43
N ARG A 30 -2.87 15.72 -9.19
CA ARG A 30 -1.68 16.54 -8.92
C ARG A 30 -0.40 15.75 -8.76
N GLU A 31 -0.47 14.44 -8.87
CA GLU A 31 0.73 13.61 -8.76
C GLU A 31 1.47 13.61 -10.08
N THR A 32 2.71 14.07 -10.05
CA THR A 32 3.60 14.05 -11.22
C THR A 32 4.49 12.82 -11.15
N THR A 33 3.93 11.73 -10.70
CA THR A 33 4.70 10.57 -10.36
C THR A 33 4.94 9.64 -11.51
N SER A 34 5.87 8.81 -11.23
CA SER A 34 6.36 7.68 -11.98
C SER A 34 5.27 6.93 -12.73
N GLU A 35 5.69 6.22 -13.71
CA GLU A 35 4.93 5.48 -14.70
C GLU A 35 3.79 4.63 -14.15
N SER A 36 3.90 4.15 -12.92
CA SER A 36 2.90 3.25 -12.33
C SER A 36 2.12 3.87 -11.18
N GLY A 37 2.25 5.16 -10.96
CA GLY A 37 1.61 5.80 -9.81
C GLY A 37 2.26 5.49 -8.47
N PHE A 38 3.41 4.81 -8.46
CA PHE A 38 4.20 4.57 -7.27
C PHE A 38 5.50 5.35 -7.35
N ALA A 39 5.70 6.26 -6.38
CA ALA A 39 6.76 7.26 -6.42
C ALA A 39 8.16 6.69 -6.23
N THR A 40 8.30 5.52 -5.64
CA THR A 40 9.60 4.94 -5.33
C THR A 40 9.50 3.42 -5.31
N LYS A 41 10.67 2.77 -5.40
CA LYS A 41 10.75 1.30 -5.41
C LYS A 41 10.84 0.68 -4.02
N SER A 42 10.97 1.49 -2.98
CA SER A 42 11.04 0.99 -1.60
C SER A 42 10.42 2.03 -0.68
N PHE A 43 9.52 1.60 0.19
CA PHE A 43 8.84 2.52 1.08
C PHE A 43 8.23 1.79 2.28
N TYR A 44 7.90 2.58 3.30
CA TYR A 44 7.22 2.08 4.51
C TYR A 44 5.72 2.26 4.35
N LEU A 45 4.93 1.34 4.91
CA LEU A 45 3.48 1.44 4.88
C LEU A 45 2.99 2.15 6.15
N LEU A 46 2.24 3.23 5.94
CA LEU A 46 1.61 4.00 7.01
C LEU A 46 0.15 3.56 7.12
N PRO A 47 -0.19 2.75 8.15
CA PRO A 47 -1.57 2.26 8.26
C PRO A 47 -2.52 3.39 8.62
N THR A 48 -3.65 3.46 7.92
CA THR A 48 -4.71 4.42 8.20
C THR A 48 -6.00 3.71 8.51
N HIS A 49 -6.83 4.38 9.31
CA HIS A 49 -8.15 3.87 9.72
C HIS A 49 -9.28 4.69 9.10
N TYR A 50 -9.01 5.42 8.03
CA TYR A 50 -10.05 6.14 7.31
C TYR A 50 -11.13 5.17 6.86
N HIS A 51 -12.39 5.50 7.12
CA HIS A 51 -13.57 4.70 6.74
C HIS A 51 -13.76 3.41 7.54
N GLU A 52 -12.99 3.18 8.61
CA GLU A 52 -13.25 2.06 9.53
C GLU A 52 -14.12 2.55 10.67
N LYS A 53 -15.12 1.71 11.09
CA LYS A 53 -16.11 2.11 12.10
C LYS A 53 -15.52 2.46 13.46
N ASP A 54 -14.41 1.83 13.83
CA ASP A 54 -13.72 2.05 15.10
C ASP A 54 -12.43 2.84 14.91
N ALA A 55 -12.40 3.69 13.90
CA ALA A 55 -11.22 4.43 13.54
C ALA A 55 -10.73 5.33 14.67
N LYS A 56 -9.47 5.22 15.00
CA LYS A 56 -8.79 6.25 15.78
C LYS A 56 -8.79 7.52 14.93
N GLY A 57 -8.95 8.66 15.56
CA GLY A 57 -9.01 9.93 14.85
C GLY A 57 -7.76 10.16 14.00
N PRO A 58 -7.84 11.16 13.07
CA PRO A 58 -6.73 11.45 12.14
C PRO A 58 -5.45 11.92 12.82
N THR A 59 -5.44 12.09 14.14
CA THR A 59 -4.27 12.51 14.92
C THR A 59 -3.55 11.33 15.59
N ALA A 60 -4.00 10.09 15.35
CA ALA A 60 -3.35 8.93 15.96
C ALA A 60 -1.95 8.71 15.36
N ASP A 61 -1.02 8.25 16.19
CA ASP A 61 0.33 7.90 15.74
C ASP A 61 0.27 6.73 14.77
N PHE A 62 1.27 6.67 13.88
CA PHE A 62 1.40 5.56 12.95
C PHE A 62 2.22 4.44 13.58
N GLN A 63 1.70 3.22 13.52
CA GLN A 63 2.41 2.01 13.94
C GLN A 63 2.94 1.31 12.69
N ILE A 64 4.18 1.57 12.34
CA ILE A 64 4.78 1.07 11.11
C ILE A 64 5.41 -0.29 11.37
N SER A 65 4.89 -1.32 10.75
CA SER A 65 5.37 -2.70 10.93
C SER A 65 5.81 -3.36 9.63
N VAL A 66 5.72 -2.66 8.50
CA VAL A 66 6.04 -3.23 7.19
C VAL A 66 6.77 -2.20 6.33
N ARG A 67 7.88 -2.64 5.70
CA ARG A 67 8.51 -1.97 4.58
C ARG A 67 8.35 -2.85 3.36
N VAL A 68 8.21 -2.26 2.19
CA VAL A 68 8.05 -3.04 0.96
C VAL A 68 9.08 -2.62 -0.09
N ASP A 69 9.49 -3.60 -0.91
CA ASP A 69 10.20 -3.35 -2.15
C ASP A 69 9.24 -3.64 -3.31
N VAL A 70 9.25 -2.79 -4.31
CA VAL A 70 8.43 -2.99 -5.51
C VAL A 70 9.18 -3.90 -6.46
N LEU A 71 8.62 -5.08 -6.72
CA LEU A 71 9.18 -6.05 -7.65
C LEU A 71 8.80 -5.74 -9.09
N ARG A 72 7.58 -5.28 -9.29
CA ARG A 72 7.04 -4.94 -10.59
C ARG A 72 5.90 -3.95 -10.41
N SER A 73 5.76 -3.03 -11.34
CA SER A 73 4.67 -2.06 -11.31
C SER A 73 4.17 -1.80 -12.73
N GLY A 74 2.97 -1.27 -12.83
CA GLY A 74 2.35 -0.97 -14.11
C GLY A 74 0.91 -0.55 -13.95
N ASP A 75 0.18 -0.60 -15.06
CA ASP A 75 -1.22 -0.20 -15.12
C ASP A 75 -2.10 -1.39 -15.46
N LEU A 76 -3.25 -1.47 -14.81
CA LEU A 76 -4.28 -2.44 -15.11
C LEU A 76 -5.42 -1.72 -15.83
N LEU A 77 -5.60 -2.05 -17.11
CA LEU A 77 -6.60 -1.41 -17.96
C LEU A 77 -7.86 -2.28 -18.14
N ASP A 78 -7.81 -3.51 -17.64
CA ASP A 78 -8.89 -4.48 -17.80
C ASP A 78 -9.45 -4.82 -16.42
N TRP A 79 -10.73 -4.49 -16.23
CA TRP A 79 -11.40 -4.79 -14.96
C TRP A 79 -11.40 -6.28 -14.63
N SER A 80 -11.49 -7.15 -15.63
CA SER A 80 -11.51 -8.59 -15.36
C SER A 80 -10.26 -9.05 -14.64
N LYS A 81 -9.11 -8.43 -14.91
CA LYS A 81 -7.87 -8.74 -14.21
C LYS A 81 -7.90 -8.23 -12.77
N VAL A 82 -8.39 -7.01 -12.58
CA VAL A 82 -8.57 -6.45 -11.23
C VAL A 82 -9.49 -7.35 -10.41
N GLU A 83 -10.60 -7.76 -10.99
CA GLU A 83 -11.59 -8.61 -10.34
C GLU A 83 -10.97 -9.93 -9.86
N LYS A 84 -10.07 -10.50 -10.63
CA LYS A 84 -9.38 -11.74 -10.23
C LYS A 84 -8.38 -11.53 -9.10
N LEU A 85 -7.82 -10.33 -9.00
CA LEU A 85 -6.87 -9.99 -7.93
C LEU A 85 -7.58 -9.71 -6.60
N LEU A 86 -8.78 -9.16 -6.64
CA LEU A 86 -9.46 -8.69 -5.43
C LEU A 86 -9.62 -9.74 -4.33
N PRO A 87 -9.94 -11.03 -4.61
CA PRO A 87 -9.98 -12.04 -3.56
C PRO A 87 -8.65 -12.30 -2.87
N LEU A 88 -7.55 -11.87 -3.47
CA LEU A 88 -6.20 -12.00 -2.91
C LEU A 88 -5.77 -10.70 -2.22
N THR A 89 -6.72 -9.83 -1.90
CA THR A 89 -6.48 -8.56 -1.23
C THR A 89 -7.51 -8.33 -0.14
N ALA A 90 -7.23 -7.36 0.71
CA ALA A 90 -8.19 -6.89 1.73
C ALA A 90 -8.97 -5.66 1.27
N TYR A 91 -8.86 -5.28 -0.01
CA TYR A 91 -9.61 -4.15 -0.53
C TYR A 91 -11.10 -4.47 -0.66
N ASP A 92 -11.93 -3.45 -0.45
CA ASP A 92 -13.35 -3.52 -0.74
C ASP A 92 -13.57 -3.45 -2.26
N PRO A 93 -14.17 -4.49 -2.88
CA PRO A 93 -14.35 -4.52 -4.34
C PRO A 93 -15.12 -3.32 -4.90
N LYS A 94 -16.14 -2.86 -4.17
CA LYS A 94 -16.93 -1.71 -4.62
C LYS A 94 -16.09 -0.44 -4.67
N THR A 95 -15.29 -0.19 -3.64
CA THR A 95 -14.41 0.97 -3.56
C THR A 95 -13.38 0.94 -4.68
N ILE A 96 -12.78 -0.23 -4.93
CA ILE A 96 -11.80 -0.38 -6.00
C ILE A 96 -12.44 -0.15 -7.36
N ARG A 97 -13.68 -0.62 -7.57
CA ARG A 97 -14.40 -0.37 -8.83
C ARG A 97 -14.63 1.11 -9.05
N GLU A 98 -15.02 1.82 -8.01
CA GLU A 98 -15.22 3.27 -8.08
C GLU A 98 -13.93 3.99 -8.46
N HIS A 99 -12.80 3.57 -7.88
CA HIS A 99 -11.49 4.15 -8.24
C HIS A 99 -11.12 3.84 -9.69
N PHE A 100 -11.35 2.59 -10.13
CA PHE A 100 -11.07 2.19 -11.51
C PHE A 100 -11.81 3.06 -12.52
N ASP A 101 -13.08 3.34 -12.25
CA ASP A 101 -13.95 4.09 -13.16
C ASP A 101 -13.81 5.61 -13.04
N SER A 102 -13.09 6.12 -12.05
CA SER A 102 -13.05 7.56 -11.78
C SER A 102 -12.31 8.34 -12.87
N ARG A 103 -12.68 9.62 -13.02
CA ARG A 103 -12.00 10.59 -13.91
C ARG A 103 -11.92 10.18 -15.38
N ASP A 104 -12.91 9.44 -15.88
CA ASP A 104 -13.00 9.00 -17.29
C ASP A 104 -11.82 8.15 -17.77
N GLU A 105 -10.88 7.82 -16.91
CA GLU A 105 -9.80 6.89 -17.21
C GLU A 105 -10.05 5.58 -16.48
N LYS A 106 -10.28 4.51 -17.25
CA LYS A 106 -10.55 3.20 -16.66
C LYS A 106 -9.23 2.45 -16.46
N LEU A 107 -8.60 2.72 -15.34
CA LEU A 107 -7.34 2.07 -14.98
C LEU A 107 -7.08 2.13 -13.48
N LEU A 108 -6.22 1.22 -13.02
CA LEU A 108 -5.58 1.30 -11.71
C LEU A 108 -4.09 1.05 -11.89
N HIS A 109 -3.30 1.73 -11.09
CA HIS A 109 -1.88 1.44 -10.98
C HIS A 109 -1.69 0.29 -10.00
N PHE A 110 -0.76 -0.61 -10.30
CA PHE A 110 -0.42 -1.70 -9.38
C PHE A 110 1.06 -1.72 -9.04
N ALA A 111 1.37 -2.24 -7.87
CA ALA A 111 2.72 -2.64 -7.50
C ALA A 111 2.67 -4.05 -6.92
N LEU A 112 3.42 -4.95 -7.52
CA LEU A 112 3.70 -6.27 -6.93
C LEU A 112 4.86 -6.07 -5.97
N ILE A 113 4.69 -6.46 -4.72
CA ILE A 113 5.62 -6.10 -3.66
C ILE A 113 6.21 -7.31 -2.94
N GLN A 114 7.43 -7.14 -2.44
CA GLN A 114 8.03 -8.01 -1.45
C GLN A 114 8.00 -7.28 -0.11
N PRO A 115 7.17 -7.73 0.85
CA PRO A 115 7.11 -7.08 2.15
C PRO A 115 8.18 -7.63 3.11
N PHE A 116 8.57 -6.76 4.04
CA PHE A 116 9.49 -7.07 5.14
C PHE A 116 8.83 -6.66 6.45
N SER A 117 8.78 -7.59 7.39
CA SER A 117 8.30 -7.30 8.75
C SER A 117 9.35 -6.53 9.52
N LEU A 118 8.93 -5.51 10.24
CA LEU A 118 9.82 -4.70 11.09
C LEU A 118 9.67 -5.11 12.56
N SER A 119 10.78 -5.21 13.26
CA SER A 119 10.79 -5.48 14.69
C SER A 119 11.88 -4.63 15.35
N PRO A 120 11.52 -3.89 16.41
CA PRO A 120 10.19 -3.62 16.93
C PRO A 120 9.36 -2.77 15.97
N THR A 121 8.07 -2.63 16.22
CA THR A 121 7.21 -1.73 15.46
C THR A 121 7.71 -0.30 15.59
N TRP A 122 7.77 0.42 14.48
CA TRP A 122 8.17 1.82 14.48
C TRP A 122 6.97 2.70 14.78
N ASN A 123 6.95 3.28 15.99
CA ASN A 123 5.90 4.23 16.34
C ASN A 123 6.30 5.62 15.84
N LEU A 124 5.62 6.10 14.80
CA LEU A 124 5.86 7.42 14.25
C LEU A 124 4.79 8.37 14.76
N PRO A 125 5.15 9.34 15.63
CA PRO A 125 4.18 10.29 16.14
C PRO A 125 3.52 11.08 15.00
N HIS A 126 2.23 11.32 15.15
CA HIS A 126 1.50 12.16 14.19
C HIS A 126 2.06 13.58 14.20
N SER A 127 2.15 14.18 13.04
CA SER A 127 2.50 15.58 12.87
C SER A 127 1.70 16.18 11.72
N PRO A 128 1.57 17.51 11.66
CA PRO A 128 0.84 18.15 10.56
C PRO A 128 1.39 17.79 9.19
N SER A 129 2.70 17.52 9.08
CA SER A 129 3.31 17.12 7.80
C SER A 129 2.85 15.75 7.31
N LEU A 130 2.27 14.92 8.19
CA LEU A 130 1.76 13.59 7.87
C LEU A 130 0.24 13.57 7.71
N SER A 131 -0.43 14.72 7.83
CA SER A 131 -1.87 14.80 7.71
C SER A 131 -2.33 15.01 6.28
N GLY A 132 -3.62 14.85 6.04
CA GLY A 132 -4.24 15.12 4.75
C GLY A 132 -4.44 13.86 3.90
N CYS A 133 -5.02 14.09 2.72
CA CYS A 133 -5.42 13.01 1.81
C CYS A 133 -4.32 12.56 0.86
N ARG A 134 -3.10 13.01 1.05
CA ARG A 134 -1.97 12.57 0.24
C ARG A 134 -1.62 11.12 0.55
N SER A 135 -1.09 10.42 -0.44
CA SER A 135 -0.65 9.04 -0.27
C SER A 135 0.83 8.94 0.12
N TRP A 136 1.65 9.88 -0.37
CA TRP A 136 3.11 9.82 -0.20
C TRP A 136 3.59 10.88 0.77
N PHE A 137 4.52 10.47 1.64
CA PHE A 137 5.10 11.34 2.66
C PHE A 137 6.58 11.09 2.81
N ASP A 138 7.34 12.18 3.03
CA ASP A 138 8.72 12.07 3.46
C ASP A 138 8.74 11.73 4.95
N LEU A 139 9.55 10.74 5.32
CA LEU A 139 9.64 10.28 6.69
C LEU A 139 10.97 10.67 7.30
N PRO A 140 11.03 10.84 8.62
CA PRO A 140 12.31 10.96 9.32
C PRO A 140 13.08 9.64 9.22
N PRO A 141 14.38 9.64 9.55
CA PRO A 141 15.13 8.39 9.57
C PRO A 141 14.48 7.38 10.50
N PRO A 142 14.44 6.09 10.11
CA PRO A 142 13.89 5.06 10.98
C PRO A 142 14.79 4.86 12.21
N PRO A 143 14.23 4.32 13.31
CA PRO A 143 15.04 3.97 14.48
C PRO A 143 16.15 3.01 14.07
N PRO A 144 17.38 3.18 14.63
CA PRO A 144 18.52 2.34 14.22
C PRO A 144 18.40 0.89 14.67
N ASN A 145 17.50 0.60 15.60
CA ASN A 145 17.33 -0.76 16.14
C ASN A 145 16.28 -1.59 15.39
N LEU A 146 15.73 -1.08 14.28
CA LEU A 146 14.78 -1.87 13.49
C LEU A 146 15.49 -3.00 12.76
N SER A 147 14.96 -4.20 12.91
CA SER A 147 15.37 -5.33 12.09
C SER A 147 14.26 -5.65 11.09
N GLU A 148 14.65 -6.18 9.92
CA GLU A 148 13.74 -6.51 8.85
C GLU A 148 13.82 -7.98 8.54
N THR A 149 12.66 -8.63 8.38
CA THR A 149 12.57 -10.04 8.01
C THR A 149 11.63 -10.17 6.82
N PRO A 150 12.05 -10.79 5.71
CA PRO A 150 11.15 -10.99 4.57
C PRO A 150 9.92 -11.79 4.98
N VAL A 151 8.75 -11.33 4.56
CA VAL A 151 7.52 -12.09 4.75
C VAL A 151 7.53 -13.26 3.78
N PRO A 152 7.35 -14.51 4.27
CA PRO A 152 7.44 -15.68 3.39
C PRO A 152 6.35 -15.68 2.31
N ALA A 153 6.69 -16.23 1.14
CA ALA A 153 5.76 -16.39 0.05
C ALA A 153 4.70 -17.43 0.41
N THR A 154 3.44 -17.07 0.23
CA THR A 154 2.29 -17.96 0.42
C THR A 154 1.71 -18.34 -0.94
N GLU A 155 0.72 -19.23 -0.95
CA GLU A 155 0.00 -19.56 -2.18
C GLU A 155 -0.68 -18.31 -2.76
N ALA A 156 -1.27 -17.47 -1.89
CA ALA A 156 -1.88 -16.22 -2.34
C ALA A 156 -0.87 -15.30 -3.03
N VAL A 157 0.34 -15.21 -2.50
CA VAL A 157 1.42 -14.41 -3.11
C VAL A 157 1.81 -14.98 -4.47
N ARG A 158 1.92 -16.30 -4.58
CA ARG A 158 2.25 -16.96 -5.86
C ARG A 158 1.16 -16.74 -6.90
N GLN A 159 -0.11 -16.86 -6.51
CA GLN A 159 -1.23 -16.62 -7.42
C GLN A 159 -1.26 -15.17 -7.89
N THR A 160 -1.00 -14.22 -7.00
CA THR A 160 -0.93 -12.81 -7.34
C THR A 160 0.15 -12.55 -8.40
N ALA A 161 1.33 -13.12 -8.21
CA ALA A 161 2.43 -12.96 -9.16
C ALA A 161 2.07 -13.53 -10.54
N LEU A 162 1.40 -14.67 -10.59
CA LEU A 162 0.95 -15.27 -11.85
C LEU A 162 -0.05 -14.38 -12.57
N LEU A 163 -1.00 -13.79 -11.85
CA LEU A 163 -1.99 -12.90 -12.46
C LEU A 163 -1.38 -11.61 -13.01
N LEU A 164 -0.25 -11.19 -12.47
CA LEU A 164 0.44 -9.96 -12.88
C LEU A 164 1.62 -10.23 -13.85
N SER A 165 1.85 -11.47 -14.19
CA SER A 165 2.95 -11.82 -15.08
C SER A 165 2.63 -11.50 -16.54
#